data_7921562ffd30c01c51fc63afdb8acac1
#
_entry.id   7921562ffd30c01c51fc63afdb8acac1
#
_cell.length_a   1.000
_cell.length_b   1.000
_cell.length_c   1.000
_cell.angle_alpha   90.00
_cell.angle_beta   90.00
_cell.angle_gamma   90.00
#
_symmetry.space_group_name_H-M   'P 1'
#
loop_
_entity.id
_entity.type
_entity.pdbx_description
1 polymer ?
#
loop_
_entity_poly.entity_id
_entity_poly.type
_entity_poly.pdbx_seq_one_letter_code
_entity_poly.pdbx_strand_id
1 'polypeptide(L)'
;MGYEIVSEFIDNGISGTKSRKDRPALDEMMKMATQRKFEMVMCWSIDRLGRSLQHLVEILNELQSMRIDLFFMQQGMDTTTPSGRMIFSVFGAIGEFERNLIRERVIAGQLRAKASGTHIGRPTKMNDGMRSAIKAMHQNGMSIRQIAKSCKVGIGTIYTAIG
;
A
#
# COMPACT_ATOMS: atom_id res chain seq x y z
N MET A 1 -17.46 13.54 30.10
CA MET A 1 -17.39 12.19 29.51
C MET A 1 -16.57 11.20 30.34
N GLY A 2 -15.77 11.62 31.32
CA GLY A 2 -15.06 10.72 32.24
C GLY A 2 -13.89 9.95 31.64
N TYR A 3 -13.36 10.39 30.49
CA TYR A 3 -12.17 9.80 29.88
C TYR A 3 -10.90 10.36 30.49
N GLU A 4 -9.90 9.49 30.66
CA GLU A 4 -8.54 9.85 31.04
C GLU A 4 -7.67 10.00 29.80
N ILE A 5 -6.92 11.08 29.67
CA ILE A 5 -6.01 11.30 28.55
C ILE A 5 -4.69 10.60 28.88
N VAL A 6 -4.40 9.52 28.15
CA VAL A 6 -3.19 8.69 28.32
C VAL A 6 -1.99 9.28 27.58
N SER A 7 -2.22 9.87 26.40
CA SER A 7 -1.17 10.49 25.56
C SER A 7 -1.77 11.47 24.57
N GLU A 8 -0.96 12.45 24.16
CA GLU A 8 -1.27 13.37 23.07
C GLU A 8 -0.26 13.19 21.92
N PHE A 9 -0.77 13.19 20.68
CA PHE A 9 0.03 12.99 19.47
C PHE A 9 -0.13 14.19 18.55
N ILE A 10 0.94 14.95 18.34
CA ILE A 10 0.90 16.21 17.60
C ILE A 10 1.97 16.18 16.49
N ASP A 11 1.54 16.20 15.25
CA ASP A 11 2.41 16.38 14.08
C ASP A 11 2.45 17.87 13.68
N ASN A 12 3.34 18.65 14.31
CA ASN A 12 3.45 20.09 14.07
C ASN A 12 3.93 20.40 12.64
N GLY A 13 3.16 21.25 11.94
CA GLY A 13 3.53 21.71 10.59
C GLY A 13 3.44 20.65 9.50
N ILE A 14 2.99 19.43 9.81
CA ILE A 14 2.89 18.34 8.85
C ILE A 14 1.47 18.31 8.27
N SER A 15 1.38 18.31 6.93
CA SER A 15 0.08 18.20 6.25
C SER A 15 -0.55 16.82 6.46
N GLY A 16 -1.86 16.78 6.73
CA GLY A 16 -2.63 15.53 6.80
C GLY A 16 -2.69 14.73 5.48
N THR A 17 -2.17 15.30 4.36
CA THR A 17 -2.01 14.59 3.09
C THR A 17 -0.76 13.71 3.05
N LYS A 18 0.17 13.91 3.97
CA LYS A 18 1.40 13.12 4.07
C LYS A 18 1.10 11.70 4.53
N SER A 19 1.91 10.76 4.06
CA SER A 19 1.83 9.36 4.45
C SER A 19 2.16 9.18 5.94
N ARG A 20 1.79 8.03 6.52
CA ARG A 20 2.13 7.67 7.90
C ARG A 20 3.63 7.79 8.18
N LYS A 21 4.50 7.46 7.20
CA LYS A 21 5.96 7.56 7.33
C LYS A 21 6.46 8.99 7.57
N ASP A 22 5.72 9.97 7.08
CA ASP A 22 6.05 11.39 7.20
C ASP A 22 5.35 12.05 8.40
N ARG A 23 4.62 11.27 9.22
CA ARG A 23 3.84 11.69 10.39
C ARG A 23 4.25 10.87 11.61
N PRO A 24 5.35 11.23 12.27
CA PRO A 24 5.91 10.43 13.37
C PRO A 24 4.96 10.27 14.56
N ALA A 25 4.19 11.32 14.90
CA ALA A 25 3.23 11.24 15.99
C ALA A 25 2.04 10.32 15.66
N LEU A 26 1.53 10.36 14.41
CA LEU A 26 0.52 9.40 13.95
C LEU A 26 1.06 7.96 13.97
N ASP A 27 2.31 7.75 13.53
CA ASP A 27 2.93 6.41 13.53
C ASP A 27 3.10 5.87 14.95
N GLU A 28 3.50 6.72 15.89
CA GLU A 28 3.60 6.37 17.32
C GLU A 28 2.23 6.03 17.91
N MET A 29 1.21 6.85 17.64
CA MET A 29 -0.17 6.56 18.05
C MET A 29 -0.61 5.18 17.56
N MET A 30 -0.39 4.84 16.28
CA MET A 30 -0.77 3.56 15.71
C MET A 30 0.02 2.38 16.32
N LYS A 31 1.29 2.59 16.69
CA LYS A 31 2.08 1.60 17.44
C LYS A 31 1.51 1.35 18.83
N MET A 32 1.15 2.41 19.55
CA MET A 32 0.52 2.29 20.86
C MET A 32 -0.86 1.65 20.78
N ALA A 33 -1.62 1.94 19.71
CA ALA A 33 -2.89 1.28 19.41
C ALA A 33 -2.71 -0.24 19.26
N THR A 34 -1.70 -0.68 18.51
CA THR A 34 -1.36 -2.10 18.35
C THR A 34 -1.01 -2.76 19.70
N GLN A 35 -0.42 -2.00 20.63
CA GLN A 35 -0.12 -2.46 21.97
C GLN A 35 -1.31 -2.35 22.94
N ARG A 36 -2.48 -1.88 22.47
CA ARG A 36 -3.70 -1.66 23.29
C ARG A 36 -3.46 -0.78 24.52
N LYS A 37 -2.71 0.31 24.34
CA LYS A 37 -2.40 1.24 25.42
C LYS A 37 -3.54 2.22 25.73
N PHE A 38 -4.55 2.27 24.87
CA PHE A 38 -5.77 3.07 25.02
C PHE A 38 -6.91 2.40 24.27
N GLU A 39 -8.15 2.74 24.61
CA GLU A 39 -9.38 2.20 24.03
C GLU A 39 -10.03 3.14 23.01
N MET A 40 -9.65 4.44 23.01
CA MET A 40 -10.26 5.45 22.16
C MET A 40 -9.24 6.44 21.63
N VAL A 41 -9.41 6.87 20.39
CA VAL A 41 -8.70 8.00 19.80
C VAL A 41 -9.68 9.18 19.67
N MET A 42 -9.32 10.31 20.27
CA MET A 42 -10.09 11.55 20.14
C MET A 42 -9.35 12.51 19.20
N CYS A 43 -10.05 13.01 18.20
CA CYS A 43 -9.52 14.02 17.27
C CYS A 43 -10.42 15.24 17.24
N TRP A 44 -9.84 16.42 17.01
CA TRP A 44 -10.63 17.63 16.80
C TRP A 44 -11.53 17.50 15.58
N SER A 45 -10.99 17.00 14.46
CA SER A 45 -11.72 16.82 13.21
C SER A 45 -11.12 15.69 12.37
N ILE A 46 -11.92 15.17 11.45
CA ILE A 46 -11.57 14.06 10.55
C ILE A 46 -10.32 14.37 9.71
N ASP A 47 -10.17 15.62 9.24
CA ASP A 47 -9.03 16.06 8.41
C ASP A 47 -7.69 16.09 9.17
N ARG A 48 -7.72 16.06 10.50
CA ARG A 48 -6.52 15.91 11.34
C ARG A 48 -5.98 14.49 11.30
N LEU A 49 -6.86 13.52 11.25
CA LEU A 49 -6.47 12.12 11.15
C LEU A 49 -6.00 11.78 9.73
N GLY A 50 -6.76 12.18 8.70
CA GLY A 50 -6.39 11.97 7.31
C GLY A 50 -7.13 12.93 6.37
N ARG A 51 -6.42 13.57 5.44
CA ARG A 51 -7.04 14.48 4.45
C ARG A 51 -7.50 13.79 3.18
N SER A 52 -6.88 12.67 2.80
CA SER A 52 -7.42 11.85 1.70
C SER A 52 -8.40 10.85 2.28
N LEU A 53 -9.52 10.65 1.58
CA LEU A 53 -10.51 9.66 1.99
C LEU A 53 -9.91 8.26 2.10
N GLN A 54 -9.06 7.88 1.16
CA GLN A 54 -8.39 6.58 1.17
C GLN A 54 -7.55 6.39 2.43
N HIS A 55 -6.67 7.36 2.75
CA HIS A 55 -5.79 7.27 3.92
C HIS A 55 -6.60 7.30 5.24
N LEU A 56 -7.65 8.12 5.29
CA LEU A 56 -8.57 8.14 6.42
C LEU A 56 -9.19 6.76 6.65
N VAL A 57 -9.76 6.16 5.60
CA VAL A 57 -10.42 4.84 5.68
C VAL A 57 -9.42 3.74 6.07
N GLU A 58 -8.18 3.82 5.62
CA GLU A 58 -7.12 2.87 6.04
C GLU A 58 -6.87 2.94 7.54
N ILE A 59 -6.65 4.16 8.09
CA ILE A 59 -6.44 4.37 9.52
C ILE A 59 -7.68 3.93 10.33
N LEU A 60 -8.86 4.28 9.86
CA LEU A 60 -10.11 3.93 10.51
C LEU A 60 -10.31 2.41 10.59
N ASN A 61 -10.09 1.69 9.49
CA ASN A 61 -10.19 0.23 9.45
C ASN A 61 -9.14 -0.43 10.35
N GLU A 62 -7.92 0.11 10.38
CA GLU A 62 -6.84 -0.40 11.24
C GLU A 62 -7.23 -0.25 12.72
N LEU A 63 -7.70 0.92 13.16
CA LEU A 63 -8.16 1.17 14.53
C LEU A 63 -9.36 0.29 14.90
N GLN A 64 -10.34 0.14 13.98
CA GLN A 64 -11.49 -0.73 14.20
C GLN A 64 -11.08 -2.20 14.35
N SER A 65 -10.13 -2.68 13.56
CA SER A 65 -9.63 -4.05 13.70
C SER A 65 -9.00 -4.33 15.06
N MET A 66 -8.43 -3.29 15.68
CA MET A 66 -7.88 -3.33 17.04
C MET A 66 -8.94 -3.08 18.12
N ARG A 67 -10.22 -2.83 17.75
CA ARG A 67 -11.33 -2.47 18.63
C ARG A 67 -11.08 -1.17 19.40
N ILE A 68 -10.48 -0.18 18.73
CA ILE A 68 -10.27 1.16 19.27
C ILE A 68 -11.36 2.06 18.75
N ASP A 69 -12.08 2.70 19.65
CA ASP A 69 -13.14 3.64 19.31
C ASP A 69 -12.58 5.00 18.87
N LEU A 70 -13.43 5.77 18.19
CA LEU A 70 -13.07 7.05 17.61
C LEU A 70 -14.10 8.11 17.98
N PHE A 71 -13.61 9.26 18.38
CA PHE A 71 -14.42 10.43 18.64
C PHE A 71 -13.88 11.65 17.88
N PHE A 72 -14.72 12.24 17.01
CA PHE A 72 -14.41 13.48 16.28
C PHE A 72 -15.26 14.62 16.82
N MET A 73 -14.61 15.55 17.50
CA MET A 73 -15.30 16.61 18.22
C MET A 73 -16.09 17.54 17.30
N GLN A 74 -15.49 18.01 16.21
CA GLN A 74 -16.12 18.97 15.29
C GLN A 74 -17.32 18.36 14.54
N GLN A 75 -17.26 17.07 14.19
CA GLN A 75 -18.34 16.37 13.50
C GLN A 75 -19.36 15.73 14.44
N GLY A 76 -19.10 15.74 15.74
CA GLY A 76 -19.96 15.04 16.73
C GLY A 76 -20.06 13.54 16.47
N MET A 77 -19.06 12.94 15.83
CA MET A 77 -19.06 11.54 15.46
C MET A 77 -18.38 10.70 16.55
N ASP A 78 -19.10 9.73 17.08
CA ASP A 78 -18.69 8.85 18.17
C ASP A 78 -18.99 7.39 17.79
N THR A 79 -17.94 6.59 17.59
CA THR A 79 -18.09 5.18 17.19
C THR A 79 -18.57 4.27 18.31
N THR A 80 -18.65 4.75 19.55
CA THR A 80 -19.29 4.01 20.64
C THR A 80 -20.82 3.96 20.46
N THR A 81 -21.39 4.92 19.70
CA THR A 81 -22.81 5.00 19.42
C THR A 81 -23.21 4.22 18.16
N PRO A 82 -24.45 3.70 18.08
CA PRO A 82 -24.93 3.03 16.86
C PRO A 82 -24.89 3.94 15.61
N SER A 83 -25.28 5.21 15.75
CA SER A 83 -25.24 6.20 14.65
C SER A 83 -23.83 6.50 14.17
N GLY A 84 -22.87 6.66 15.08
CA GLY A 84 -21.47 6.87 14.73
C GLY A 84 -20.86 5.66 14.02
N ARG A 85 -21.18 4.44 14.49
CA ARG A 85 -20.77 3.20 13.79
C ARG A 85 -21.36 3.09 12.39
N MET A 86 -22.63 3.49 12.20
CA MET A 86 -23.26 3.51 10.89
C MET A 86 -22.55 4.48 9.93
N ILE A 87 -22.30 5.72 10.35
CA ILE A 87 -21.58 6.72 9.56
C ILE A 87 -20.18 6.19 9.21
N PHE A 88 -19.50 5.59 10.17
CA PHE A 88 -18.19 4.97 9.97
C PHE A 88 -18.22 3.87 8.91
N SER A 89 -19.23 3.01 8.94
CA SER A 89 -19.41 1.94 7.93
C SER A 89 -19.62 2.50 6.53
N VAL A 90 -20.32 3.64 6.41
CA VAL A 90 -20.46 4.35 5.13
C VAL A 90 -19.12 4.86 4.60
N PHE A 91 -18.28 5.46 5.46
CA PHE A 91 -16.92 5.86 5.05
C PHE A 91 -16.09 4.66 4.59
N GLY A 92 -16.18 3.53 5.28
CA GLY A 92 -15.54 2.28 4.89
C GLY A 92 -15.96 1.82 3.49
N ALA A 93 -17.27 1.79 3.22
CA ALA A 93 -17.83 1.40 1.93
C ALA A 93 -17.41 2.35 0.80
N ILE A 94 -17.38 3.67 1.04
CA ILE A 94 -16.92 4.66 0.06
C ILE A 94 -15.42 4.43 -0.26
N GLY A 95 -14.60 4.19 0.74
CA GLY A 95 -13.18 3.93 0.54
C GLY A 95 -12.91 2.64 -0.23
N GLU A 96 -13.70 1.60 -0.02
CA GLU A 96 -13.62 0.36 -0.80
C GLU A 96 -14.06 0.59 -2.25
N PHE A 97 -15.13 1.33 -2.46
CA PHE A 97 -15.59 1.71 -3.78
C PHE A 97 -14.53 2.51 -4.56
N GLU A 98 -13.91 3.53 -3.96
CA GLU A 98 -12.82 4.28 -4.60
C GLU A 98 -11.64 3.38 -4.97
N ARG A 99 -11.25 2.45 -4.08
CA ARG A 99 -10.16 1.50 -4.32
C ARG A 99 -10.45 0.60 -5.52
N ASN A 100 -11.69 0.13 -5.62
CA ASN A 100 -12.15 -0.69 -6.75
C ASN A 100 -12.11 0.10 -8.07
N LEU A 101 -12.57 1.36 -8.08
CA LEU A 101 -12.49 2.23 -9.26
C LEU A 101 -11.04 2.47 -9.72
N ILE A 102 -10.12 2.69 -8.79
CA ILE A 102 -8.69 2.84 -9.12
C ILE A 102 -8.16 1.56 -9.75
N ARG A 103 -8.48 0.39 -9.16
CA ARG A 103 -8.07 -0.92 -9.68
C ARG A 103 -8.60 -1.16 -11.10
N GLU A 104 -9.86 -0.86 -11.37
CA GLU A 104 -10.45 -0.97 -12.70
C GLU A 104 -9.74 -0.09 -13.72
N ARG A 105 -9.45 1.18 -13.37
CA ARG A 105 -8.70 2.10 -14.24
C ARG A 105 -7.29 1.59 -14.54
N VAL A 106 -6.60 1.03 -13.55
CA VAL A 106 -5.27 0.44 -13.73
C VAL A 106 -5.33 -0.76 -14.67
N ILE A 107 -6.28 -1.67 -14.48
CA ILE A 107 -6.48 -2.86 -15.35
C ILE A 107 -6.80 -2.42 -16.77
N ALA A 108 -7.73 -1.48 -16.94
CA ALA A 108 -8.09 -0.95 -18.26
C ALA A 108 -6.89 -0.24 -18.94
N GLY A 109 -6.05 0.46 -18.17
CA GLY A 109 -4.80 1.05 -18.66
C GLY A 109 -3.80 0.01 -19.12
N GLN A 110 -3.62 -1.06 -18.34
CA GLN A 110 -2.72 -2.17 -18.68
C GLN A 110 -3.20 -2.91 -19.94
N LEU A 111 -4.50 -3.16 -20.07
CA LEU A 111 -5.06 -3.80 -21.27
C LEU A 111 -4.83 -2.96 -22.52
N ARG A 112 -5.02 -1.63 -22.44
CA ARG A 112 -4.73 -0.71 -23.56
C ARG A 112 -3.24 -0.71 -23.92
N ALA A 113 -2.37 -0.63 -22.93
CA ALA A 113 -0.92 -0.67 -23.15
C ALA A 113 -0.48 -2.01 -23.79
N LYS A 114 -1.05 -3.14 -23.33
CA LYS A 114 -0.80 -4.45 -23.92
C LYS A 114 -1.31 -4.53 -25.37
N ALA A 115 -2.48 -3.99 -25.66
CA ALA A 115 -3.04 -3.94 -27.02
C ALA A 115 -2.20 -3.08 -27.97
N SER A 116 -1.54 -2.03 -27.47
CA SER A 116 -0.58 -1.20 -28.23
C SER A 116 0.83 -1.81 -28.30
N GLY A 117 1.03 -3.05 -27.88
CA GLY A 117 2.33 -3.73 -27.93
C GLY A 117 3.32 -3.34 -26.84
N THR A 118 2.90 -2.53 -25.85
CA THR A 118 3.78 -2.13 -24.76
C THR A 118 3.97 -3.30 -23.80
N HIS A 119 5.22 -3.65 -23.51
CA HIS A 119 5.55 -4.69 -22.54
C HIS A 119 5.18 -4.23 -21.12
N ILE A 120 4.33 -5.01 -20.43
CA ILE A 120 3.93 -4.75 -19.06
C ILE A 120 4.72 -5.70 -18.15
N GLY A 121 5.42 -5.14 -17.19
CA GLY A 121 6.20 -5.89 -16.21
C GLY A 121 7.68 -5.52 -16.22
N ARG A 122 8.50 -6.35 -15.57
CA ARG A 122 9.94 -6.12 -15.53
C ARG A 122 10.52 -6.26 -16.93
N PRO A 123 11.30 -5.26 -17.43
CA PRO A 123 11.97 -5.37 -18.72
C PRO A 123 12.81 -6.63 -18.79
N THR A 124 12.73 -7.32 -19.93
CA THR A 124 13.58 -8.49 -20.14
C THR A 124 15.06 -8.06 -20.27
N LYS A 125 15.93 -8.77 -19.57
CA LYS A 125 17.38 -8.60 -19.75
C LYS A 125 17.90 -9.27 -21.03
N MET A 126 17.06 -10.11 -21.65
CA MET A 126 17.41 -10.88 -22.84
C MET A 126 17.07 -10.07 -24.09
N ASN A 127 18.07 -9.70 -24.85
CA ASN A 127 17.94 -9.19 -26.22
C ASN A 127 18.39 -10.24 -27.23
N ASP A 128 18.15 -10.01 -28.50
CA ASP A 128 18.48 -10.97 -29.56
C ASP A 128 19.97 -11.24 -29.67
N GLY A 129 20.81 -10.23 -29.45
CA GLY A 129 22.28 -10.40 -29.41
C GLY A 129 22.74 -11.31 -28.28
N MET A 130 22.16 -11.12 -27.07
CA MET A 130 22.46 -11.98 -25.92
C MET A 130 21.96 -13.41 -26.14
N ARG A 131 20.79 -13.58 -26.77
CA ARG A 131 20.25 -14.90 -27.12
C ARG A 131 21.17 -15.65 -28.10
N SER A 132 21.66 -14.97 -29.15
CA SER A 132 22.59 -15.50 -30.10
C SER A 132 23.92 -15.88 -29.45
N ALA A 133 24.45 -15.00 -28.58
CA ALA A 133 25.70 -15.29 -27.84
C ALA A 133 25.55 -16.51 -26.92
N ILE A 134 24.45 -16.67 -26.22
CA ILE A 134 24.15 -17.83 -25.37
C ILE A 134 24.10 -19.12 -26.20
N LYS A 135 23.44 -19.11 -27.37
CA LYS A 135 23.40 -20.27 -28.27
C LYS A 135 24.80 -20.66 -28.77
N ALA A 136 25.60 -19.68 -29.18
CA ALA A 136 26.98 -19.93 -29.62
C ALA A 136 27.86 -20.50 -28.49
N MET A 137 27.78 -19.95 -27.28
CA MET A 137 28.51 -20.49 -26.13
C MET A 137 28.10 -21.93 -25.79
N HIS A 138 26.81 -22.25 -25.93
CA HIS A 138 26.33 -23.61 -25.70
C HIS A 138 26.79 -24.58 -26.76
N GLN A 139 26.76 -24.18 -28.03
CA GLN A 139 27.29 -24.98 -29.16
C GLN A 139 28.78 -25.25 -29.03
N ASN A 140 29.55 -24.31 -28.47
CA ASN A 140 30.98 -24.45 -28.18
C ASN A 140 31.26 -25.32 -26.92
N GLY A 141 30.26 -26.01 -26.35
CA GLY A 141 30.43 -26.95 -25.23
C GLY A 141 30.50 -26.31 -23.84
N MET A 142 30.23 -25.00 -23.72
CA MET A 142 30.22 -24.34 -22.42
C MET A 142 29.05 -24.80 -21.58
N SER A 143 29.26 -25.11 -20.29
CA SER A 143 28.21 -25.56 -19.41
C SER A 143 27.20 -24.45 -19.11
N ILE A 144 25.91 -24.80 -18.90
CA ILE A 144 24.83 -23.86 -18.62
C ILE A 144 25.16 -22.95 -17.41
N ARG A 145 25.83 -23.50 -16.39
CA ARG A 145 26.23 -22.72 -15.20
C ARG A 145 27.29 -21.67 -15.54
N GLN A 146 28.25 -22.02 -16.41
CA GLN A 146 29.30 -21.09 -16.87
C GLN A 146 28.69 -19.98 -17.72
N ILE A 147 27.77 -20.32 -18.66
CA ILE A 147 27.08 -19.34 -19.50
C ILE A 147 26.22 -18.39 -18.62
N ALA A 148 25.50 -18.91 -17.64
CA ALA A 148 24.70 -18.11 -16.72
C ALA A 148 25.55 -17.09 -15.93
N LYS A 149 26.75 -17.52 -15.48
CA LYS A 149 27.71 -16.68 -14.78
C LYS A 149 28.30 -15.60 -15.71
N SER A 150 28.68 -15.95 -16.92
CA SER A 150 29.25 -15.03 -17.92
C SER A 150 28.23 -13.97 -18.36
N CYS A 151 27.00 -14.37 -18.60
CA CYS A 151 25.92 -13.46 -19.03
C CYS A 151 25.24 -12.72 -17.87
N LYS A 152 25.56 -13.02 -16.60
CA LYS A 152 24.94 -12.46 -15.38
C LYS A 152 23.42 -12.61 -15.37
N VAL A 153 22.92 -13.75 -15.80
CA VAL A 153 21.49 -14.12 -15.82
C VAL A 153 21.24 -15.42 -15.08
N GLY A 154 19.98 -15.65 -14.71
CA GLY A 154 19.60 -16.91 -14.04
C GLY A 154 19.69 -18.12 -14.97
N ILE A 155 19.96 -19.30 -14.41
CA ILE A 155 20.04 -20.57 -15.16
C ILE A 155 18.75 -20.82 -15.96
N GLY A 156 17.56 -20.55 -15.39
CA GLY A 156 16.28 -20.67 -16.08
C GLY A 156 16.21 -19.80 -17.35
N THR A 157 16.81 -18.60 -17.33
CA THR A 157 16.89 -17.72 -18.50
C THR A 157 17.72 -18.32 -19.63
N ILE A 158 18.79 -19.07 -19.29
CA ILE A 158 19.62 -19.77 -20.29
C ILE A 158 18.82 -20.88 -20.96
N TYR A 159 18.08 -21.68 -20.19
CA TYR A 159 17.21 -22.72 -20.78
C TYR A 159 16.18 -22.13 -21.74
N THR A 160 15.55 -21.01 -21.37
CA THR A 160 14.59 -20.29 -22.25
C THR A 160 15.26 -19.73 -23.52
N ALA A 161 16.55 -19.45 -23.49
CA ALA A 161 17.28 -18.91 -24.65
C ALA A 161 17.74 -19.99 -25.62
N ILE A 162 18.00 -21.22 -25.13
CA ILE A 162 18.52 -22.36 -25.92
C ILE A 162 17.37 -23.13 -26.58
N GLY A 163 16.27 -23.36 -25.85
CA GLY A 163 15.05 -24.03 -26.34
C GLY A 163 14.20 -23.11 -27.16
#